data_cf33e303006fc3800b5e44b747c2230d
#
_entry.id   cf33e303006fc3800b5e44b747c2230d
#
_cell.length_a   1.000
_cell.length_b   1.000
_cell.length_c   1.000
_cell.angle_alpha   90.00
_cell.angle_beta   90.00
_cell.angle_gamma   90.00
#
_symmetry.space_group_name_H-M   'P 1'
#
loop_
_entity.id
_entity.type
_entity.pdbx_description
1 polymer ?
#
loop_
_entity_poly.entity_id
_entity_poly.type
_entity_poly.pdbx_seq_one_letter_code
_entity_poly.pdbx_strand_id
1 'polypeptide(L)'
;MRAAVLTMFILGVALPVAAQTESVINPPPPVKSVNLSGPRFGFTSLSQGIVDKLQEERNITVRPGISQFGWQFEKQFYNRTGGIAAVNEFVFQLGGLEQGVTLPSLSWMVGLRSPTGLEFGIGPNITPAGVALAVAGGVTFRSGSLNVPVTFAVVPSQAGTRVSMLTGFNFRGHR
;
A
#
# COMPACT_ATOMS: atom_id res chain seq x y z
N MET A 1 -10.76 38.01 -44.09
CA MET A 1 -10.39 37.08 -43.01
C MET A 1 -10.64 37.80 -41.68
N ARG A 2 -11.69 37.48 -40.95
CA ARG A 2 -12.05 38.10 -39.67
C ARG A 2 -11.86 37.04 -38.57
N ALA A 3 -10.90 37.25 -37.68
CA ALA A 3 -10.69 36.45 -36.53
C ALA A 3 -11.69 36.81 -35.44
N ALA A 4 -12.49 35.85 -35.00
CA ALA A 4 -13.37 35.99 -33.86
C ALA A 4 -12.63 35.59 -32.59
N VAL A 5 -12.44 36.54 -31.67
CA VAL A 5 -11.89 36.32 -30.33
C VAL A 5 -13.03 35.87 -29.44
N LEU A 6 -12.98 34.62 -28.99
CA LEU A 6 -13.97 34.06 -28.04
C LEU A 6 -13.49 34.37 -26.61
N THR A 7 -14.12 35.37 -25.99
CA THR A 7 -13.85 35.73 -24.60
C THR A 7 -14.67 34.82 -23.69
N MET A 8 -14.00 33.91 -22.97
CA MET A 8 -14.59 32.99 -22.00
C MET A 8 -14.74 33.71 -20.65
N PHE A 9 -15.96 34.04 -20.27
CA PHE A 9 -16.30 34.57 -18.95
C PHE A 9 -16.30 33.40 -17.92
N ILE A 10 -15.34 33.39 -16.98
CA ILE A 10 -15.39 32.53 -15.82
C ILE A 10 -16.20 33.20 -14.74
N LEU A 11 -17.43 32.73 -14.53
CA LEU A 11 -18.29 33.18 -13.44
C LEU A 11 -17.81 32.48 -12.12
N GLY A 12 -17.06 33.22 -11.31
CA GLY A 12 -16.65 32.78 -9.99
C GLY A 12 -17.84 32.81 -9.02
N VAL A 13 -18.38 31.66 -8.67
CA VAL A 13 -19.35 31.53 -7.59
C VAL A 13 -18.59 31.55 -6.26
N ALA A 14 -18.60 32.68 -5.57
CA ALA A 14 -18.12 32.80 -4.20
C ALA A 14 -19.14 32.16 -3.25
N LEU A 15 -18.86 30.96 -2.77
CA LEU A 15 -19.63 30.35 -1.68
C LEU A 15 -19.20 31.01 -0.36
N PRO A 16 -20.14 31.46 0.50
CA PRO A 16 -19.80 31.95 1.82
C PRO A 16 -19.28 30.78 2.68
N VAL A 17 -18.02 30.85 3.08
CA VAL A 17 -17.45 29.98 4.11
C VAL A 17 -18.05 30.45 5.44
N ALA A 18 -19.09 29.78 5.90
CA ALA A 18 -19.55 29.92 7.27
C ALA A 18 -18.48 29.33 8.16
N ALA A 19 -17.73 30.20 8.85
CA ALA A 19 -16.85 29.79 9.92
C ALA A 19 -17.69 29.17 11.03
N GLN A 20 -17.71 27.84 11.11
CA GLN A 20 -18.27 27.12 12.24
C GLN A 20 -17.32 27.38 13.41
N THR A 21 -17.77 28.16 14.37
CA THR A 21 -17.16 28.26 15.71
C THR A 21 -17.31 26.90 16.38
N GLU A 22 -16.29 26.04 16.23
CA GLU A 22 -16.20 24.83 17.01
C GLU A 22 -16.10 25.22 18.49
N SER A 23 -17.14 24.91 19.23
CA SER A 23 -17.12 24.97 20.70
C SER A 23 -16.00 24.05 21.17
N VAL A 24 -15.04 24.58 21.91
CA VAL A 24 -13.96 23.84 22.58
C VAL A 24 -14.60 22.99 23.68
N ILE A 25 -15.20 21.89 23.28
CA ILE A 25 -15.70 20.85 24.19
C ILE A 25 -14.69 19.72 24.10
N ASN A 26 -13.84 19.61 25.11
CA ASN A 26 -12.90 18.52 25.40
C ASN A 26 -12.41 17.75 24.16
N PRO A 27 -11.12 17.82 23.81
CA PRO A 27 -10.59 17.03 22.70
C PRO A 27 -10.97 15.57 22.96
N PRO A 28 -11.52 14.87 21.95
CA PRO A 28 -11.82 13.45 22.10
C PRO A 28 -10.55 12.71 22.55
N PRO A 29 -10.68 11.70 23.43
CA PRO A 29 -9.52 10.98 23.93
C PRO A 29 -8.67 10.47 22.74
N PRO A 30 -7.33 10.52 22.86
CA PRO A 30 -6.44 10.12 21.77
C PRO A 30 -6.77 8.70 21.33
N VAL A 31 -7.16 8.55 20.08
CA VAL A 31 -7.47 7.23 19.52
C VAL A 31 -6.17 6.44 19.44
N LYS A 32 -6.13 5.31 20.12
CA LYS A 32 -4.97 4.44 20.17
C LYS A 32 -4.65 3.99 18.73
N SER A 33 -3.57 4.52 18.14
CA SER A 33 -3.14 4.15 16.80
C SER A 33 -2.66 2.69 16.80
N VAL A 34 -3.16 1.91 15.85
CA VAL A 34 -2.66 0.55 15.61
C VAL A 34 -1.55 0.65 14.58
N ASN A 35 -0.33 0.31 14.97
CA ASN A 35 0.82 0.21 14.08
C ASN A 35 1.04 -1.25 13.72
N LEU A 36 0.98 -1.59 12.43
CA LEU A 36 1.20 -2.94 11.91
C LEU A 36 2.59 -3.13 11.32
N SER A 37 3.57 -2.34 11.74
CA SER A 37 4.98 -2.58 11.38
C SER A 37 5.42 -3.95 11.88
N GLY A 38 6.14 -4.68 11.03
CA GLY A 38 6.60 -6.03 11.39
C GLY A 38 7.01 -6.87 10.19
N PRO A 39 7.45 -8.11 10.45
CA PRO A 39 7.85 -9.03 9.41
C PRO A 39 6.68 -9.39 8.50
N ARG A 40 7.00 -9.57 7.22
CA ARG A 40 6.08 -10.03 6.17
C ARG A 40 6.72 -11.17 5.42
N PHE A 41 5.93 -12.20 5.15
CA PHE A 41 6.31 -13.34 4.35
C PHE A 41 5.11 -13.82 3.53
N GLY A 42 5.39 -14.44 2.41
CA GLY A 42 4.34 -14.92 1.53
C GLY A 42 4.86 -15.42 0.21
N PHE A 43 3.97 -15.40 -0.76
CA PHE A 43 4.21 -15.94 -2.08
C PHE A 43 3.78 -14.95 -3.16
N THR A 44 4.55 -14.90 -4.25
CA THR A 44 4.23 -14.07 -5.42
C THR A 44 4.25 -14.92 -6.67
N SER A 45 3.19 -14.81 -7.45
CA SER A 45 3.10 -15.33 -8.80
C SER A 45 3.49 -14.24 -9.79
N LEU A 46 4.43 -14.57 -10.69
CA LEU A 46 4.91 -13.72 -11.78
C LEU A 46 4.28 -14.23 -13.09
N SER A 47 3.73 -13.34 -13.90
CA SER A 47 3.35 -13.70 -15.26
C SER A 47 4.59 -14.02 -16.11
N GLN A 48 4.41 -14.81 -17.18
CA GLN A 48 5.50 -15.25 -18.04
C GLN A 48 6.29 -14.07 -18.62
N GLY A 49 5.63 -13.00 -19.05
CA GLY A 49 6.33 -11.82 -19.60
C GLY A 49 7.24 -11.12 -18.58
N ILE A 50 6.98 -11.20 -17.27
CA ILE A 50 7.91 -10.70 -16.25
C ILE A 50 9.10 -11.64 -16.10
N VAL A 51 8.90 -12.95 -16.17
CA VAL A 51 9.97 -13.95 -16.15
C VAL A 51 10.90 -13.76 -17.33
N ASP A 52 10.35 -13.62 -18.54
CA ASP A 52 11.09 -13.39 -19.77
C ASP A 52 11.89 -12.08 -19.70
N LYS A 53 11.26 -11.00 -19.23
CA LYS A 53 11.94 -9.71 -19.04
C LYS A 53 13.11 -9.78 -18.05
N LEU A 54 12.96 -10.49 -16.95
CA LEU A 54 14.04 -10.69 -15.96
C LEU A 54 15.20 -11.47 -16.59
N GLN A 55 14.90 -12.48 -17.42
CA GLN A 55 15.90 -13.26 -18.13
C GLN A 55 16.62 -12.42 -19.17
N GLU A 56 15.91 -11.68 -20.02
CA GLU A 56 16.44 -10.93 -21.15
C GLU A 56 17.22 -9.68 -20.71
N GLU A 57 16.66 -8.89 -19.80
CA GLU A 57 17.24 -7.59 -19.41
C GLU A 57 18.21 -7.68 -18.24
N ARG A 58 18.09 -8.70 -17.38
CA ARG A 58 18.87 -8.83 -16.15
C ARG A 58 19.66 -10.11 -16.03
N ASN A 59 19.51 -11.03 -16.98
CA ASN A 59 20.11 -12.38 -16.95
C ASN A 59 19.74 -13.15 -15.65
N ILE A 60 18.50 -12.95 -15.18
CA ILE A 60 17.95 -13.60 -13.97
C ILE A 60 16.97 -14.67 -14.42
N THR A 61 17.33 -15.94 -14.24
CA THR A 61 16.45 -17.08 -14.49
C THR A 61 15.63 -17.36 -13.24
N VAL A 62 14.30 -17.25 -13.33
CA VAL A 62 13.38 -17.48 -12.22
C VAL A 62 12.13 -18.22 -12.70
N ARG A 63 11.59 -19.10 -11.86
CA ARG A 63 10.27 -19.70 -12.10
C ARG A 63 9.16 -18.72 -11.71
N PRO A 64 7.95 -18.86 -12.30
CA PRO A 64 6.83 -17.95 -12.07
C PRO A 64 6.41 -17.79 -10.61
N GLY A 65 6.62 -18.78 -9.77
CA GLY A 65 6.26 -18.74 -8.35
C GLY A 65 7.48 -18.52 -7.47
N ILE A 66 7.46 -17.47 -6.63
CA ILE A 66 8.54 -17.15 -5.70
C ILE A 66 8.00 -16.95 -4.29
N SER A 67 8.74 -17.44 -3.29
CA SER A 67 8.53 -17.04 -1.90
C SER A 67 9.10 -15.64 -1.67
N GLN A 68 8.51 -14.89 -0.75
CA GLN A 68 8.98 -13.58 -0.35
C GLN A 68 8.99 -13.45 1.17
N PHE A 69 9.99 -12.76 1.68
CA PHE A 69 10.02 -12.32 3.06
C PHE A 69 10.57 -10.88 3.13
N GLY A 70 10.21 -10.17 4.19
CA GLY A 70 10.64 -8.81 4.34
C GLY A 70 10.05 -8.14 5.56
N TRP A 71 9.97 -6.82 5.49
CA TRP A 71 9.50 -6.01 6.58
C TRP A 71 8.58 -4.90 6.07
N GLN A 72 7.48 -4.65 6.79
CA GLN A 72 6.61 -3.50 6.60
C GLN A 72 6.86 -2.49 7.71
N PHE A 73 7.05 -1.24 7.33
CA PHE A 73 7.05 -0.07 8.20
C PHE A 73 5.77 0.70 7.96
N GLU A 74 5.04 0.97 9.01
CA GLU A 74 3.75 1.65 8.92
C GLU A 74 3.73 2.88 9.80
N LYS A 75 3.15 3.96 9.28
CA LYS A 75 2.83 5.16 10.04
C LYS A 75 1.40 5.58 9.74
N GLN A 76 0.57 5.60 10.77
CA GLN A 76 -0.76 6.18 10.70
C GLN A 76 -0.65 7.70 10.82
N PHE A 77 -1.21 8.44 9.86
CA PHE A 77 -1.15 9.91 9.84
C PHE A 77 -2.52 10.57 10.03
N TYR A 78 -3.61 9.80 9.91
CA TYR A 78 -4.96 10.24 10.21
C TYR A 78 -5.74 9.12 10.88
N ASN A 79 -6.50 9.46 11.93
CA ASN A 79 -7.39 8.53 12.61
C ASN A 79 -8.59 9.30 13.16
N ARG A 80 -9.78 8.89 12.76
CA ARG A 80 -11.03 9.40 13.32
C ARG A 80 -11.54 8.42 14.37
N THR A 81 -11.97 8.91 15.53
CA THR A 81 -12.54 8.10 16.62
C THR A 81 -13.63 7.18 16.09
N GLY A 82 -13.42 5.85 16.17
CA GLY A 82 -14.35 4.84 15.64
C GLY A 82 -14.49 4.81 14.12
N GLY A 83 -13.63 5.51 13.39
CA GLY A 83 -13.69 5.66 11.94
C GLY A 83 -12.53 5.03 11.16
N ILE A 84 -12.41 5.43 9.92
CA ILE A 84 -11.35 5.01 9.01
C ILE A 84 -10.05 5.71 9.38
N ALA A 85 -8.94 4.97 9.40
CA ALA A 85 -7.60 5.48 9.55
C ALA A 85 -6.89 5.55 8.20
N ALA A 86 -6.11 6.61 7.96
CA ALA A 86 -5.21 6.69 6.82
C ALA A 86 -3.79 6.30 7.25
N VAL A 87 -3.18 5.42 6.48
CA VAL A 87 -1.88 4.81 6.77
C VAL A 87 -0.92 5.05 5.61
N ASN A 88 0.34 5.18 5.96
CA ASN A 88 1.45 5.21 5.03
C ASN A 88 2.35 4.01 5.33
N GLU A 89 2.65 3.22 4.30
CA GLU A 89 3.34 1.94 4.43
C GLU A 89 4.53 1.87 3.49
N PHE A 90 5.69 1.48 4.04
CA PHE A 90 6.85 1.06 3.28
C PHE A 90 7.01 -0.44 3.47
N VAL A 91 6.98 -1.19 2.36
CA VAL A 91 7.13 -2.64 2.37
C VAL A 91 8.38 -3.00 1.59
N PHE A 92 9.40 -3.47 2.29
CA PHE A 92 10.61 -4.01 1.68
C PHE A 92 10.55 -5.54 1.71
N GLN A 93 10.84 -6.18 0.59
CA GLN A 93 10.80 -7.64 0.45
C GLN A 93 11.96 -8.16 -0.41
N LEU A 94 12.38 -9.38 -0.09
CA LEU A 94 13.30 -10.18 -0.89
C LEU A 94 12.58 -11.46 -1.32
N GLY A 95 12.59 -11.75 -2.62
CA GLY A 95 11.97 -12.93 -3.18
C GLY A 95 12.94 -13.82 -3.94
N GLY A 96 12.54 -15.07 -4.18
CA GLY A 96 13.25 -16.01 -5.03
C GLY A 96 14.46 -16.71 -4.41
N LEU A 97 14.71 -16.54 -3.11
CA LEU A 97 15.87 -17.14 -2.44
C LEU A 97 15.85 -18.67 -2.52
N GLU A 98 14.67 -19.28 -2.53
CA GLU A 98 14.49 -20.73 -2.72
C GLU A 98 14.89 -21.21 -4.12
N GLN A 99 15.11 -20.27 -5.05
CA GLN A 99 15.58 -20.53 -6.42
C GLN A 99 17.01 -20.06 -6.65
N GLY A 100 17.71 -19.65 -5.58
CA GLY A 100 19.08 -19.15 -5.66
C GLY A 100 19.19 -17.74 -6.28
N VAL A 101 18.06 -17.02 -6.42
CA VAL A 101 18.04 -15.64 -6.92
C VAL A 101 17.58 -14.68 -5.82
N THR A 102 18.00 -13.43 -5.92
CA THR A 102 17.56 -12.36 -5.00
C THR A 102 16.83 -11.29 -5.78
N LEU A 103 15.52 -11.22 -5.58
CA LEU A 103 14.65 -10.25 -6.21
C LEU A 103 14.14 -9.24 -5.17
N PRO A 104 14.81 -8.10 -5.00
CA PRO A 104 14.33 -7.06 -4.10
C PRO A 104 13.06 -6.40 -4.62
N SER A 105 12.16 -6.05 -3.71
CA SER A 105 10.95 -5.29 -3.98
C SER A 105 10.76 -4.24 -2.91
N LEU A 106 10.48 -3.02 -3.33
CA LEU A 106 10.13 -1.91 -2.45
C LEU A 106 8.79 -1.33 -2.88
N SER A 107 7.83 -1.31 -1.97
CA SER A 107 6.55 -0.64 -2.16
C SER A 107 6.41 0.53 -1.20
N TRP A 108 5.89 1.64 -1.71
CA TRP A 108 5.44 2.75 -0.89
C TRP A 108 3.95 2.94 -1.14
N MET A 109 3.14 2.70 -0.13
CA MET A 109 1.70 2.66 -0.27
C MET A 109 1.01 3.65 0.65
N VAL A 110 -0.02 4.28 0.15
CA VAL A 110 -0.99 5.04 0.95
C VAL A 110 -2.27 4.23 1.01
N GLY A 111 -2.77 4.03 2.20
CA GLY A 111 -3.90 3.15 2.43
C GLY A 111 -4.92 3.69 3.42
N LEU A 112 -6.05 3.02 3.44
CA LEU A 112 -7.13 3.22 4.38
C LEU A 112 -7.36 1.92 5.15
N ARG A 113 -7.54 2.05 6.46
CA ARG A 113 -7.87 0.93 7.37
C ARG A 113 -9.17 1.19 8.08
N SER A 114 -10.08 0.22 8.02
CA SER A 114 -11.34 0.26 8.76
C SER A 114 -11.13 -0.15 10.23
N PRO A 115 -12.05 0.20 11.14
CA PRO A 115 -12.03 -0.29 12.52
C PRO A 115 -12.12 -1.81 12.64
N THR A 116 -12.72 -2.47 11.66
CA THR A 116 -12.86 -3.94 11.58
C THR A 116 -11.58 -4.64 11.11
N GLY A 117 -10.54 -3.88 10.69
CA GLY A 117 -9.28 -4.43 10.24
C GLY A 117 -9.20 -4.68 8.74
N LEU A 118 -10.21 -4.29 7.96
CA LEU A 118 -10.12 -4.27 6.50
C LEU A 118 -9.17 -3.14 6.06
N GLU A 119 -8.31 -3.43 5.10
CA GLU A 119 -7.29 -2.51 4.61
C GLU A 119 -7.33 -2.46 3.08
N PHE A 120 -7.09 -1.28 2.55
CA PHE A 120 -6.90 -1.06 1.12
C PHE A 120 -5.78 -0.04 0.93
N GLY A 121 -4.86 -0.31 0.01
CA GLY A 121 -3.74 0.59 -0.27
C GLY A 121 -3.38 0.60 -1.75
N ILE A 122 -2.78 1.70 -2.16
CA ILE A 122 -2.28 1.90 -3.52
C ILE A 122 -0.97 2.68 -3.48
N GLY A 123 -0.04 2.36 -4.37
CA GLY A 123 1.21 3.09 -4.46
C GLY A 123 2.23 2.46 -5.39
N PRO A 124 3.36 3.12 -5.63
CA PRO A 124 4.43 2.61 -6.47
C PRO A 124 5.10 1.38 -5.85
N ASN A 125 5.45 0.44 -6.72
CA ASN A 125 6.28 -0.71 -6.40
C ASN A 125 7.47 -0.75 -7.37
N ILE A 126 8.67 -0.90 -6.81
CA ILE A 126 9.95 -0.91 -7.52
C ILE A 126 10.57 -2.29 -7.37
N THR A 127 10.96 -2.91 -8.50
CA THR A 127 11.63 -4.22 -8.55
C THR A 127 12.64 -4.25 -9.69
N PRO A 128 13.49 -5.28 -9.82
CA PRO A 128 14.36 -5.46 -10.99
C PRO A 128 13.61 -5.53 -12.32
N ALA A 129 12.33 -5.96 -12.33
CA ALA A 129 11.49 -5.96 -13.52
C ALA A 129 10.94 -4.56 -13.89
N GLY A 130 11.18 -3.54 -13.06
CA GLY A 130 10.77 -2.16 -13.29
C GLY A 130 9.87 -1.59 -12.19
N VAL A 131 9.33 -0.39 -12.49
CA VAL A 131 8.40 0.33 -11.60
C VAL A 131 6.98 0.15 -12.11
N ALA A 132 6.04 -0.10 -11.20
CA ALA A 132 4.63 -0.25 -11.52
C ALA A 132 3.75 0.20 -10.34
N LEU A 133 2.46 0.40 -10.59
CA LEU A 133 1.50 0.72 -9.54
C LEU A 133 1.04 -0.58 -8.86
N ALA A 134 1.17 -0.66 -7.55
CA ALA A 134 0.62 -1.74 -6.74
C ALA A 134 -0.75 -1.34 -6.19
N VAL A 135 -1.69 -2.27 -6.19
CA VAL A 135 -2.96 -2.18 -5.50
C VAL A 135 -3.03 -3.35 -4.53
N ALA A 136 -3.33 -3.07 -3.28
CA ALA A 136 -3.40 -4.09 -2.25
C ALA A 136 -4.68 -3.98 -1.43
N GLY A 137 -5.19 -5.12 -0.99
CA GLY A 137 -6.29 -5.22 -0.05
C GLY A 137 -6.04 -6.34 0.94
N GLY A 138 -6.51 -6.17 2.16
CA GLY A 138 -6.23 -7.15 3.20
C GLY A 138 -7.16 -7.06 4.41
N VAL A 139 -6.94 -7.98 5.33
CA VAL A 139 -7.62 -8.01 6.61
C VAL A 139 -6.62 -8.32 7.73
N THR A 140 -6.76 -7.63 8.84
CA THR A 140 -5.96 -7.88 10.04
C THR A 140 -6.79 -8.61 11.07
N PHE A 141 -6.40 -9.83 11.37
CA PHE A 141 -6.93 -10.62 12.49
C PHE A 141 -6.24 -10.19 13.78
N ARG A 142 -7.03 -10.04 14.86
CA ARG A 142 -6.53 -9.58 16.15
C ARG A 142 -6.85 -10.62 17.22
N SER A 143 -5.83 -11.03 17.96
CA SER A 143 -5.96 -11.95 19.09
C SER A 143 -5.11 -11.45 20.26
N GLY A 144 -5.74 -10.90 21.29
CA GLY A 144 -5.02 -10.27 22.40
C GLY A 144 -4.08 -9.14 21.94
N SER A 145 -2.79 -9.27 22.21
CA SER A 145 -1.75 -8.34 21.76
C SER A 145 -1.21 -8.62 20.36
N LEU A 146 -1.55 -9.78 19.76
CA LEU A 146 -1.08 -10.21 18.45
C LEU A 146 -2.02 -9.70 17.35
N ASN A 147 -1.43 -9.12 16.31
CA ASN A 147 -2.13 -8.82 15.06
C ASN A 147 -1.49 -9.65 13.94
N VAL A 148 -2.32 -10.28 13.11
CA VAL A 148 -1.93 -11.10 11.97
C VAL A 148 -2.59 -10.51 10.72
N PRO A 149 -1.89 -9.66 9.95
CA PRO A 149 -2.39 -9.17 8.67
C PRO A 149 -2.26 -10.24 7.59
N VAL A 150 -3.27 -10.31 6.73
CA VAL A 150 -3.25 -11.07 5.48
C VAL A 150 -3.58 -10.10 4.36
N THR A 151 -2.68 -9.97 3.40
CA THR A 151 -2.75 -8.96 2.33
C THR A 151 -2.60 -9.63 0.97
N PHE A 152 -3.47 -9.27 0.04
CA PHE A 152 -3.34 -9.57 -1.38
C PHE A 152 -2.93 -8.30 -2.11
N ALA A 153 -1.96 -8.42 -3.01
CA ALA A 153 -1.51 -7.31 -3.84
C ALA A 153 -1.44 -7.73 -5.30
N VAL A 154 -1.84 -6.80 -6.17
CA VAL A 154 -1.74 -6.95 -7.62
C VAL A 154 -0.93 -5.78 -8.16
N VAL A 155 0.05 -6.10 -9.00
CA VAL A 155 0.97 -5.12 -9.60
C VAL A 155 0.99 -5.34 -11.11
N PRO A 156 0.07 -4.72 -11.86
CA PRO A 156 0.08 -4.76 -13.30
C PRO A 156 1.25 -3.94 -13.85
N SER A 157 1.91 -4.44 -14.88
CA SER A 157 2.98 -3.74 -15.61
C SER A 157 2.93 -4.07 -17.09
N GLN A 158 3.70 -3.35 -17.91
CA GLN A 158 3.77 -3.64 -19.35
C GLN A 158 4.33 -5.05 -19.66
N ALA A 159 5.21 -5.57 -18.81
CA ALA A 159 5.76 -6.93 -18.93
C ALA A 159 4.78 -8.00 -18.42
N GLY A 160 3.67 -7.61 -17.79
CA GLY A 160 2.70 -8.53 -17.22
C GLY A 160 2.32 -8.21 -15.78
N THR A 161 1.69 -9.14 -15.09
CA THR A 161 1.12 -8.93 -13.77
C THR A 161 1.84 -9.77 -12.71
N ARG A 162 2.04 -9.19 -11.54
CA ARG A 162 2.45 -9.88 -10.31
C ARG A 162 1.27 -9.93 -9.36
N VAL A 163 1.05 -11.09 -8.76
CA VAL A 163 0.02 -11.29 -7.73
C VAL A 163 0.70 -11.85 -6.49
N SER A 164 0.57 -11.17 -5.38
CA SER A 164 1.20 -11.54 -4.12
C SER A 164 0.16 -11.80 -3.04
N MET A 165 0.40 -12.81 -2.23
CA MET A 165 -0.29 -13.06 -0.97
C MET A 165 0.74 -13.01 0.14
N LEU A 166 0.54 -12.09 1.10
CA LEU A 166 1.46 -11.83 2.20
C LEU A 166 0.74 -11.99 3.52
N THR A 167 1.44 -12.52 4.49
CA THR A 167 1.03 -12.50 5.88
C THR A 167 2.18 -12.03 6.76
N GLY A 168 1.91 -11.83 8.03
CA GLY A 168 2.92 -11.44 8.99
C GLY A 168 2.35 -11.40 10.39
N PHE A 169 3.11 -10.84 11.28
CA PHE A 169 2.64 -10.62 12.65
C PHE A 169 3.28 -9.36 13.24
N ASN A 170 2.60 -8.77 14.18
CA ASN A 170 3.17 -7.76 15.05
C ASN A 170 2.50 -7.79 16.43
N PHE A 171 3.24 -7.34 17.42
CA PHE A 171 2.74 -7.26 18.78
C PHE A 171 2.40 -5.82 19.12
N ARG A 172 1.24 -5.65 19.72
CA ARG A 172 0.82 -4.36 20.27
C ARG A 172 1.60 -4.08 21.54
N GLY A 173 2.56 -3.13 21.48
CA GLY A 173 3.27 -2.70 22.68
C GLY A 173 2.29 -2.13 23.71
N HIS A 174 2.32 -2.63 24.93
CA HIS A 174 1.74 -1.95 26.08
C HIS A 174 2.65 -0.76 26.42
N ARG A 175 2.23 0.44 25.99
CA ARG A 175 2.72 1.71 26.53
C ARG A 175 1.56 2.44 27.16
#